data_85ec76efeaf4a9b0705cf14eaa592b8d
#
_entry.id   85ec76efeaf4a9b0705cf14eaa592b8d
#
_cell.length_a   1.000
_cell.length_b   1.000
_cell.length_c   1.000
_cell.angle_alpha   90.00
_cell.angle_beta   90.00
_cell.angle_gamma   90.00
#
_symmetry.space_group_name_H-M   'P 1'
#
loop_
_entity.id
_entity.type
_entity.pdbx_description
1 polymer ?
#
loop_
_entity_poly.entity_id
_entity_poly.type
_entity_poly.pdbx_seq_one_letter_code
_entity_poly.pdbx_strand_id
1 'polypeptide(L)'
;MDSHFILLILFVLNNCLIMATKKQIEASKKNIKKAQEKWKSMTHRQHALVQPQGRARKKLGSIGEGNFFRITVRPKGEFVSYKNHDIGKKGHIERVAGRRSSGSWATHAWLIAKGDAKVVNGVLVGKTKVAKEVISKLSSKPKIVKGDIFEAKPKKNVPEKNKPTSVMKKAQRENIKKAQNARWRKE
;
A
#
# COMPACT_ATOMS: atom_id res chain seq x y z
N MET A 1 30.37 40.88 -19.56
CA MET A 1 29.95 39.85 -18.56
C MET A 1 29.99 40.53 -17.20
N ASP A 2 28.79 40.75 -16.64
CA ASP A 2 28.64 41.65 -15.49
C ASP A 2 29.22 41.05 -14.21
N SER A 3 30.07 41.87 -13.58
CA SER A 3 30.72 41.57 -12.29
C SER A 3 29.73 41.12 -11.19
N HIS A 4 28.49 41.58 -11.27
CA HIS A 4 27.40 41.18 -10.37
C HIS A 4 26.98 39.69 -10.53
N PHE A 5 27.10 39.15 -11.75
CA PHE A 5 26.71 37.75 -12.01
C PHE A 5 27.73 36.76 -11.42
N ILE A 6 29.02 37.14 -11.46
CA ILE A 6 30.11 36.35 -10.88
C ILE A 6 30.03 36.36 -9.34
N LEU A 7 29.66 37.49 -8.75
CA LEU A 7 29.50 37.63 -7.30
C LEU A 7 28.30 36.79 -6.78
N LEU A 8 27.22 36.74 -7.56
CA LEU A 8 26.03 35.92 -7.22
C LEU A 8 26.31 34.40 -7.28
N ILE A 9 27.09 33.96 -8.28
CA ILE A 9 27.51 32.57 -8.41
C ILE A 9 28.45 32.17 -7.27
N LEU A 10 29.40 33.03 -6.88
CA LEU A 10 30.30 32.79 -5.74
C LEU A 10 29.53 32.76 -4.42
N PHE A 11 28.49 33.57 -4.24
CA PHE A 11 27.65 33.56 -3.05
C PHE A 11 26.81 32.29 -2.94
N VAL A 12 26.26 31.79 -4.07
CA VAL A 12 25.50 30.53 -4.13
C VAL A 12 26.41 29.32 -3.92
N LEU A 13 27.61 29.31 -4.47
CA LEU A 13 28.60 28.23 -4.29
C LEU A 13 29.15 28.17 -2.88
N ASN A 14 29.36 29.31 -2.19
CA ASN A 14 29.78 29.32 -0.77
C ASN A 14 28.69 28.86 0.18
N ASN A 15 27.41 29.03 -0.14
CA ASN A 15 26.30 28.49 0.69
C ASN A 15 26.06 26.98 0.49
N CYS A 16 26.59 26.36 -0.55
CA CYS A 16 26.39 24.93 -0.83
C CYS A 16 27.36 23.99 -0.08
N LEU A 17 28.39 24.54 0.60
CA LEU A 17 29.42 23.75 1.31
C LEU A 17 29.45 24.04 2.83
N ILE A 18 28.26 24.19 3.45
CA ILE A 18 28.22 24.22 4.92
C ILE A 18 28.38 22.78 5.41
N MET A 19 29.62 22.33 5.53
CA MET A 19 29.95 21.10 6.25
C MET A 19 29.45 21.22 7.68
N ALA A 20 28.64 20.27 8.12
CA ALA A 20 28.14 20.26 9.49
C ALA A 20 29.30 20.28 10.49
N THR A 21 29.22 21.15 11.49
CA THR A 21 30.25 21.24 12.54
C THR A 21 30.30 19.97 13.38
N LYS A 22 31.44 19.68 14.01
CA LYS A 22 31.57 18.51 14.91
C LYS A 22 30.47 18.47 15.95
N LYS A 23 30.09 19.62 16.56
CA LYS A 23 29.00 19.76 17.52
C LYS A 23 27.63 19.36 16.91
N GLN A 24 27.37 19.76 15.64
CA GLN A 24 26.12 19.38 14.94
C GLN A 24 26.09 17.89 14.65
N ILE A 25 27.21 17.30 14.25
CA ILE A 25 27.31 15.85 14.02
C ILE A 25 27.08 15.07 15.30
N GLU A 26 27.67 15.47 16.42
CA GLU A 26 27.46 14.82 17.71
C GLU A 26 26.02 14.97 18.20
N ALA A 27 25.43 16.16 18.08
CA ALA A 27 24.04 16.39 18.42
C ALA A 27 23.10 15.52 17.56
N SER A 28 23.37 15.41 16.25
CA SER A 28 22.62 14.53 15.34
C SER A 28 22.72 13.07 15.74
N LYS A 29 23.94 12.57 16.06
CA LYS A 29 24.13 11.20 16.54
C LYS A 29 23.35 10.93 17.82
N LYS A 30 23.40 11.87 18.79
CA LYS A 30 22.65 11.77 20.05
C LYS A 30 21.13 11.76 19.82
N ASN A 31 20.64 12.61 18.91
CA ASN A 31 19.22 12.66 18.56
C ASN A 31 18.75 11.39 17.82
N ILE A 32 19.57 10.85 16.92
CA ILE A 32 19.29 9.59 16.24
C ILE A 32 19.17 8.44 17.25
N LYS A 33 20.10 8.36 18.22
CA LYS A 33 20.07 7.34 19.27
C LYS A 33 18.79 7.44 20.11
N LYS A 34 18.43 8.65 20.57
CA LYS A 34 17.17 8.90 21.29
C LYS A 34 15.94 8.52 20.45
N ALA A 35 15.93 8.87 19.16
CA ALA A 35 14.85 8.52 18.27
C ALA A 35 14.70 7.00 18.08
N GLN A 36 15.82 6.28 17.97
CA GLN A 36 15.84 4.81 17.87
C GLN A 36 15.34 4.14 19.16
N GLU A 37 15.75 4.62 20.33
CA GLU A 37 15.28 4.13 21.62
C GLU A 37 13.77 4.36 21.77
N LYS A 38 13.29 5.56 21.46
CA LYS A 38 11.86 5.86 21.45
C LYS A 38 11.09 4.99 20.47
N TRP A 39 11.65 4.76 19.27
CA TRP A 39 11.03 3.87 18.28
C TRP A 39 10.91 2.43 18.80
N LYS A 40 11.97 1.89 19.43
CA LYS A 40 11.95 0.54 20.00
C LYS A 40 10.93 0.38 21.13
N SER A 41 10.69 1.41 21.92
CA SER A 41 9.73 1.39 23.04
C SER A 41 8.27 1.58 22.61
N MET A 42 8.02 1.96 21.35
CA MET A 42 6.65 2.19 20.86
C MET A 42 5.88 0.90 20.63
N THR A 43 4.59 0.93 20.96
CA THR A 43 3.66 -0.14 20.56
C THR A 43 3.42 -0.13 19.05
N HIS A 44 2.92 -1.24 18.50
CA HIS A 44 2.60 -1.36 17.06
C HIS A 44 1.63 -0.29 16.57
N ARG A 45 0.68 0.11 17.42
CA ARG A 45 -0.26 1.20 17.12
C ARG A 45 0.45 2.55 17.02
N GLN A 46 1.39 2.83 17.93
CA GLN A 46 2.17 4.06 17.92
C GLN A 46 3.08 4.13 16.70
N HIS A 47 3.74 3.02 16.32
CA HIS A 47 4.50 2.94 15.07
C HIS A 47 3.66 3.30 13.84
N ALA A 48 2.44 2.77 13.76
CA ALA A 48 1.54 3.06 12.64
C ALA A 48 1.10 4.53 12.59
N LEU A 49 0.93 5.18 13.76
CA LEU A 49 0.51 6.58 13.84
C LEU A 49 1.65 7.58 13.55
N VAL A 50 2.89 7.23 13.89
CA VAL A 50 4.06 8.11 13.69
C VAL A 50 4.53 8.12 12.23
N GLN A 51 4.24 7.08 11.44
CA GLN A 51 4.59 7.07 10.02
C GLN A 51 3.87 8.20 9.26
N PRO A 52 4.55 8.92 8.34
CA PRO A 52 3.94 10.02 7.57
C PRO A 52 2.65 9.59 6.85
N GLN A 53 2.65 8.40 6.26
CA GLN A 53 1.48 7.80 5.60
C GLN A 53 0.35 7.49 6.60
N GLY A 54 0.68 7.11 7.83
CA GLY A 54 -0.31 6.89 8.89
C GLY A 54 -0.95 8.19 9.38
N ARG A 55 -0.19 9.27 9.43
CA ARG A 55 -0.69 10.62 9.79
C ARG A 55 -1.54 11.23 8.67
N ALA A 56 -1.19 10.96 7.42
CA ALA A 56 -1.95 11.42 6.26
C ALA A 56 -3.23 10.62 6.02
N ARG A 57 -3.51 9.58 6.82
CA ARG A 57 -4.76 8.83 6.70
C ARG A 57 -5.95 9.73 6.95
N LYS A 58 -6.80 9.81 5.94
CA LYS A 58 -8.09 10.45 6.08
C LYS A 58 -8.96 9.61 7.02
N LYS A 59 -9.73 10.30 7.86
CA LYS A 59 -10.64 9.68 8.80
C LYS A 59 -11.62 8.79 8.06
N LEU A 60 -11.72 7.53 8.48
CA LEU A 60 -12.74 6.61 8.00
C LEU A 60 -13.99 6.84 8.83
N GLY A 61 -15.11 7.09 8.19
CA GLY A 61 -16.40 7.16 8.84
C GLY A 61 -16.84 5.79 9.36
N SER A 62 -17.57 5.78 10.44
CA SER A 62 -18.21 4.57 10.96
C SER A 62 -19.60 4.32 10.37
N ILE A 63 -20.22 5.36 9.78
CA ILE A 63 -21.60 5.34 9.25
C ILE A 63 -21.69 6.26 8.02
N GLY A 64 -20.79 6.10 7.05
CA GLY A 64 -20.81 6.89 5.81
C GLY A 64 -20.18 8.28 5.89
N GLU A 65 -19.53 8.64 7.00
CA GLU A 65 -18.92 9.97 7.20
C GLU A 65 -17.50 10.13 6.64
N GLY A 66 -16.84 9.02 6.33
CA GLY A 66 -15.46 9.04 5.83
C GLY A 66 -15.37 9.25 4.32
N ASN A 67 -14.17 9.64 3.84
CA ASN A 67 -13.88 9.80 2.42
C ASN A 67 -13.48 8.49 1.74
N PHE A 68 -13.31 7.41 2.51
CA PHE A 68 -12.81 6.12 2.02
C PHE A 68 -13.70 4.97 2.48
N PHE A 69 -13.89 4.02 1.59
CA PHE A 69 -14.30 2.66 1.92
C PHE A 69 -13.08 1.88 2.37
N ARG A 70 -13.21 1.14 3.48
CA ARG A 70 -12.16 0.26 3.99
C ARG A 70 -12.52 -1.19 3.74
N ILE A 71 -11.67 -1.91 3.02
CA ILE A 71 -11.81 -3.36 2.83
C ILE A 71 -10.79 -4.05 3.75
N THR A 72 -11.24 -4.69 4.81
CA THR A 72 -10.40 -5.50 5.68
C THR A 72 -10.21 -6.89 5.05
N VAL A 73 -8.93 -7.27 4.87
CA VAL A 73 -8.55 -8.53 4.21
C VAL A 73 -8.01 -9.54 5.22
N ARG A 74 -7.32 -9.04 6.25
CA ARG A 74 -6.78 -9.83 7.34
C ARG A 74 -6.92 -9.08 8.66
N PRO A 75 -7.12 -9.79 9.78
CA PRO A 75 -7.26 -9.14 11.08
C PRO A 75 -5.98 -8.40 11.47
N LYS A 76 -6.17 -7.35 12.26
CA LYS A 76 -5.08 -6.46 12.68
C LYS A 76 -4.06 -7.16 13.56
N GLY A 77 -4.49 -8.14 14.36
CA GLY A 77 -3.63 -8.90 15.28
C GLY A 77 -2.56 -9.77 14.61
N GLU A 78 -2.68 -10.06 13.29
CA GLU A 78 -1.65 -10.80 12.56
C GLU A 78 -0.35 -10.00 12.31
N PHE A 79 -0.32 -8.70 12.64
CA PHE A 79 0.74 -7.81 12.19
C PHE A 79 1.35 -6.99 13.32
N VAL A 80 2.66 -6.85 13.26
CA VAL A 80 3.49 -6.10 14.22
C VAL A 80 3.62 -4.61 13.84
N SER A 81 3.68 -4.30 12.55
CA SER A 81 3.79 -2.93 12.05
C SER A 81 3.09 -2.76 10.72
N TYR A 82 2.88 -1.51 10.29
CA TYR A 82 2.12 -1.19 9.09
C TYR A 82 2.83 -0.16 8.24
N LYS A 83 2.65 -0.28 6.92
CA LYS A 83 3.00 0.74 5.91
C LYS A 83 1.83 0.96 4.99
N ASN A 84 1.59 2.21 4.61
CA ASN A 84 0.63 2.56 3.56
C ASN A 84 1.37 2.80 2.25
N HIS A 85 0.75 2.37 1.17
CA HIS A 85 1.23 2.60 -0.19
C HIS A 85 0.07 3.07 -1.04
N ASP A 86 0.26 4.16 -1.76
CA ASP A 86 -0.68 4.59 -2.79
C ASP A 86 -0.61 3.63 -3.98
N ILE A 87 -1.77 3.30 -4.54
CA ILE A 87 -1.90 2.51 -5.75
C ILE A 87 -2.50 3.38 -6.84
N GLY A 88 -1.72 3.66 -7.87
CA GLY A 88 -2.10 4.63 -8.90
C GLY A 88 -1.97 6.06 -8.41
N LYS A 89 -3.00 6.87 -8.60
CA LYS A 89 -3.00 8.29 -8.21
C LYS A 89 -3.05 8.44 -6.69
N LYS A 90 -2.20 9.31 -6.14
CA LYS A 90 -2.11 9.58 -4.71
C LYS A 90 -3.45 10.01 -4.12
N GLY A 91 -3.81 9.42 -2.97
CA GLY A 91 -5.03 9.73 -2.24
C GLY A 91 -6.31 9.12 -2.81
N HIS A 92 -6.23 8.25 -3.83
CA HIS A 92 -7.37 7.54 -4.40
C HIS A 92 -7.51 6.14 -3.80
N ILE A 93 -6.46 5.32 -3.90
CA ILE A 93 -6.46 3.97 -3.38
C ILE A 93 -5.18 3.74 -2.59
N GLU A 94 -5.30 3.33 -1.34
CA GLU A 94 -4.16 3.02 -0.48
C GLU A 94 -4.18 1.55 -0.07
N ARG A 95 -3.03 0.92 -0.16
CA ARG A 95 -2.80 -0.40 0.42
C ARG A 95 -2.21 -0.25 1.81
N VAL A 96 -2.87 -0.80 2.80
CA VAL A 96 -2.35 -0.94 4.16
C VAL A 96 -1.66 -2.29 4.25
N ALA A 97 -0.34 -2.31 4.09
CA ALA A 97 0.47 -3.51 4.26
C ALA A 97 0.86 -3.67 5.73
N GLY A 98 0.74 -4.88 6.26
CA GLY A 98 1.18 -5.26 7.59
C GLY A 98 2.41 -6.18 7.52
N ARG A 99 3.37 -5.99 8.41
CA ARG A 99 4.51 -6.89 8.61
C ARG A 99 4.18 -7.90 9.69
N ARG A 100 4.31 -9.17 9.40
CA ARG A 100 4.15 -10.27 10.36
C ARG A 100 5.39 -10.42 11.24
N SER A 101 5.26 -11.13 12.35
CA SER A 101 6.40 -11.50 13.22
C SER A 101 7.50 -12.25 12.46
N SER A 102 7.14 -13.06 11.47
CA SER A 102 8.07 -13.73 10.54
C SER A 102 8.86 -12.80 9.61
N GLY A 103 8.60 -11.47 9.66
CA GLY A 103 9.20 -10.49 8.77
C GLY A 103 8.49 -10.32 7.41
N SER A 104 7.60 -11.24 7.03
CA SER A 104 6.87 -11.17 5.75
C SER A 104 5.82 -10.06 5.75
N TRP A 105 5.61 -9.45 4.57
CA TRP A 105 4.59 -8.42 4.37
C TRP A 105 3.35 -9.00 3.71
N ALA A 106 2.17 -8.66 4.25
CA ALA A 106 0.90 -9.02 3.66
C ALA A 106 -0.09 -7.84 3.71
N THR A 107 -1.12 -7.86 2.88
CA THR A 107 -2.15 -6.82 2.91
C THR A 107 -3.07 -7.04 4.11
N HIS A 108 -3.17 -6.03 4.97
CA HIS A 108 -4.15 -5.96 6.04
C HIS A 108 -5.48 -5.42 5.52
N ALA A 109 -5.45 -4.26 4.86
CA ALA A 109 -6.64 -3.62 4.34
C ALA A 109 -6.35 -2.80 3.09
N TRP A 110 -7.41 -2.48 2.36
CA TRP A 110 -7.43 -1.51 1.28
C TRP A 110 -8.30 -0.32 1.67
N LEU A 111 -7.88 0.88 1.35
CA LEU A 111 -8.66 2.10 1.45
C LEU A 111 -8.94 2.57 0.02
N ILE A 112 -10.21 2.66 -0.35
CA ILE A 112 -10.65 3.09 -1.68
C ILE A 112 -11.48 4.36 -1.52
N ALA A 113 -11.11 5.44 -2.19
CA ALA A 113 -11.87 6.68 -2.15
C ALA A 113 -13.31 6.46 -2.64
N LYS A 114 -14.28 7.13 -2.03
CA LYS A 114 -15.71 7.01 -2.39
C LYS A 114 -16.00 7.40 -3.84
N GLY A 115 -15.18 8.28 -4.42
CA GLY A 115 -15.21 8.59 -5.85
C GLY A 115 -14.88 7.40 -6.77
N ASP A 116 -14.01 6.48 -6.32
CA ASP A 116 -13.49 5.37 -7.12
C ASP A 116 -14.28 4.06 -6.99
N ALA A 117 -15.20 3.98 -6.03
CA ALA A 117 -16.06 2.82 -5.83
C ALA A 117 -17.49 3.21 -5.46
N LYS A 118 -18.40 2.25 -5.53
CA LYS A 118 -19.80 2.37 -5.09
C LYS A 118 -20.24 1.10 -4.41
N VAL A 119 -21.25 1.22 -3.56
CA VAL A 119 -21.88 0.06 -2.91
C VAL A 119 -23.10 -0.35 -3.73
N VAL A 120 -23.20 -1.62 -4.06
CA VAL A 120 -24.34 -2.21 -4.76
C VAL A 120 -24.75 -3.48 -4.01
N ASN A 121 -25.97 -3.51 -3.52
CA ASN A 121 -26.52 -4.66 -2.75
C ASN A 121 -25.59 -5.13 -1.61
N GLY A 122 -25.00 -4.19 -0.85
CA GLY A 122 -24.09 -4.51 0.26
C GLY A 122 -22.69 -4.98 -0.16
N VAL A 123 -22.36 -4.92 -1.46
CA VAL A 123 -21.06 -5.28 -2.02
C VAL A 123 -20.39 -4.04 -2.58
N LEU A 124 -19.09 -3.90 -2.33
CA LEU A 124 -18.30 -2.81 -2.90
C LEU A 124 -17.87 -3.14 -4.33
N VAL A 125 -18.20 -2.26 -5.26
CA VAL A 125 -17.86 -2.37 -6.68
C VAL A 125 -17.01 -1.18 -7.10
N GLY A 126 -15.87 -1.44 -7.77
CA GLY A 126 -15.00 -0.40 -8.30
C GLY A 126 -15.62 0.33 -9.50
N LYS A 127 -15.54 1.66 -9.51
CA LYS A 127 -15.88 2.50 -10.67
C LYS A 127 -14.69 2.64 -11.61
N THR A 128 -13.52 2.97 -11.07
CA THR A 128 -12.28 3.17 -11.84
C THR A 128 -11.58 1.84 -12.17
N LYS A 129 -10.74 1.84 -13.21
CA LYS A 129 -9.96 0.67 -13.62
C LYS A 129 -9.09 0.13 -12.49
N VAL A 130 -8.40 1.03 -11.76
CA VAL A 130 -7.53 0.65 -10.64
C VAL A 130 -8.34 0.03 -9.50
N ALA A 131 -9.50 0.60 -9.16
CA ALA A 131 -10.37 0.04 -8.12
C ALA A 131 -10.89 -1.36 -8.51
N LYS A 132 -11.29 -1.57 -9.77
CA LYS A 132 -11.69 -2.88 -10.29
C LYS A 132 -10.55 -3.90 -10.20
N GLU A 133 -9.33 -3.51 -10.57
CA GLU A 133 -8.13 -4.37 -10.46
C GLU A 133 -7.83 -4.75 -9.02
N VAL A 134 -7.93 -3.82 -8.07
CA VAL A 134 -7.70 -4.10 -6.65
C VAL A 134 -8.75 -5.07 -6.11
N ILE A 135 -10.02 -4.84 -6.40
CA ILE A 135 -11.11 -5.72 -5.98
C ILE A 135 -10.98 -7.11 -6.62
N SER A 136 -10.58 -7.21 -7.88
CA SER A 136 -10.38 -8.49 -8.56
C SER A 136 -9.22 -9.32 -8.00
N LYS A 137 -8.27 -8.69 -7.28
CA LYS A 137 -7.19 -9.39 -6.56
C LYS A 137 -7.63 -10.04 -5.25
N LEU A 138 -8.86 -9.81 -4.81
CA LEU A 138 -9.46 -10.48 -3.66
C LEU A 138 -10.02 -11.84 -4.08
N SER A 139 -10.14 -12.78 -3.15
CA SER A 139 -10.75 -14.10 -3.44
C SER A 139 -12.26 -14.12 -3.22
N SER A 140 -12.79 -13.12 -2.52
CA SER A 140 -14.22 -12.92 -2.34
C SER A 140 -14.61 -11.47 -2.62
N LYS A 141 -15.86 -11.25 -3.00
CA LYS A 141 -16.42 -9.90 -3.15
C LYS A 141 -16.43 -9.20 -1.78
N PRO A 142 -16.02 -7.92 -1.69
CA PRO A 142 -16.05 -7.18 -0.42
C PRO A 142 -17.50 -6.95 0.02
N LYS A 143 -17.89 -7.55 1.13
CA LYS A 143 -19.23 -7.40 1.73
C LYS A 143 -19.20 -6.36 2.84
N ILE A 144 -20.26 -5.57 2.97
CA ILE A 144 -20.41 -4.59 4.04
C ILE A 144 -20.51 -5.28 5.39
N VAL A 145 -19.80 -4.75 6.37
CA VAL A 145 -19.88 -5.17 7.77
C VAL A 145 -20.58 -4.10 8.60
N LYS A 146 -20.06 -2.84 8.52
CA LYS A 146 -20.63 -1.70 9.24
C LYS A 146 -20.20 -0.40 8.55
N GLY A 147 -21.15 0.42 8.16
CA GLY A 147 -20.87 1.72 7.53
C GLY A 147 -19.95 1.60 6.32
N ASP A 148 -18.79 2.24 6.36
CA ASP A 148 -17.79 2.24 5.28
C ASP A 148 -16.78 1.08 5.38
N ILE A 149 -17.04 0.11 6.25
CA ILE A 149 -16.16 -1.04 6.49
C ILE A 149 -16.71 -2.27 5.78
N PHE A 150 -15.85 -2.89 4.98
CA PHE A 150 -16.11 -4.10 4.21
C PHE A 150 -15.10 -5.18 4.58
N GLU A 151 -15.47 -6.43 4.44
CA GLU A 151 -14.59 -7.58 4.59
C GLU A 151 -14.53 -8.39 3.31
N ALA A 152 -13.31 -8.88 3.01
CA ALA A 152 -13.07 -9.78 1.90
C ALA A 152 -11.93 -10.75 2.23
N LYS A 153 -12.00 -11.97 1.69
CA LYS A 153 -10.94 -12.95 1.86
C LYS A 153 -9.75 -12.66 0.94
N PRO A 154 -8.51 -12.79 1.42
CA PRO A 154 -7.33 -12.66 0.59
C PRO A 154 -7.19 -13.83 -0.37
N LYS A 155 -6.60 -13.62 -1.55
CA LYS A 155 -6.14 -14.76 -2.37
C LYS A 155 -5.12 -15.57 -1.59
N LYS A 156 -5.20 -16.89 -1.68
CA LYS A 156 -4.21 -17.78 -1.10
C LYS A 156 -2.84 -17.47 -1.71
N ASN A 157 -1.84 -17.31 -0.85
CA ASN A 157 -0.47 -17.13 -1.30
C ASN A 157 0.07 -18.51 -1.71
N VAL A 158 0.30 -18.69 -3.01
CA VAL A 158 0.93 -19.93 -3.52
C VAL A 158 2.44 -19.77 -3.38
N PRO A 159 3.14 -20.68 -2.68
CA PRO A 159 4.59 -20.66 -2.60
C PRO A 159 5.24 -20.60 -3.99
N GLU A 160 6.34 -19.86 -4.13
CA GLU A 160 6.98 -19.62 -5.43
C GLU A 160 7.29 -20.91 -6.19
N LYS A 161 7.75 -21.94 -5.45
CA LYS A 161 8.02 -23.28 -5.98
C LYS A 161 6.80 -23.94 -6.65
N ASN A 162 5.59 -23.58 -6.25
CA ASN A 162 4.34 -24.14 -6.75
C ASN A 162 3.67 -23.24 -7.80
N LYS A 163 4.26 -22.09 -8.10
CA LYS A 163 3.73 -21.20 -9.14
C LYS A 163 4.09 -21.77 -10.51
N PRO A 164 3.12 -21.87 -11.43
CA PRO A 164 3.42 -22.34 -12.78
C PRO A 164 4.36 -21.35 -13.48
N THR A 165 5.41 -21.86 -14.09
CA THR A 165 6.35 -21.08 -14.90
C THR A 165 5.66 -20.46 -16.12
N SER A 166 6.30 -19.49 -16.78
CA SER A 166 5.77 -18.88 -18.00
C SER A 166 5.52 -19.93 -19.11
N VAL A 167 6.40 -20.91 -19.22
CA VAL A 167 6.27 -22.04 -20.17
C VAL A 167 5.05 -22.90 -19.84
N MET A 168 4.87 -23.26 -18.56
CA MET A 168 3.70 -24.04 -18.12
C MET A 168 2.40 -23.27 -18.36
N LYS A 169 2.37 -21.95 -18.12
CA LYS A 169 1.19 -21.12 -18.40
C LYS A 169 0.85 -21.07 -19.89
N LYS A 170 1.88 -21.02 -20.77
CA LYS A 170 1.70 -21.07 -22.21
C LYS A 170 1.12 -22.41 -22.65
N ALA A 171 1.71 -23.49 -22.21
CA ALA A 171 1.23 -24.86 -22.51
C ALA A 171 -0.23 -25.08 -22.02
N GLN A 172 -0.55 -24.63 -20.80
CA GLN A 172 -1.93 -24.69 -20.28
C GLN A 172 -2.93 -23.95 -21.17
N ARG A 173 -2.59 -22.73 -21.64
CA ARG A 173 -3.44 -21.95 -22.55
C ARG A 173 -3.65 -22.66 -23.89
N GLU A 174 -2.60 -23.24 -24.44
CA GLU A 174 -2.67 -24.00 -25.71
C GLU A 174 -3.54 -25.27 -25.57
N ASN A 175 -3.38 -25.99 -24.45
CA ASN A 175 -4.21 -27.16 -24.17
C ASN A 175 -5.69 -26.82 -23.99
N ILE A 176 -5.99 -25.70 -23.29
CA ILE A 176 -7.37 -25.21 -23.17
C ILE A 176 -7.96 -24.89 -24.54
N LYS A 177 -7.22 -24.20 -25.43
CA LYS A 177 -7.65 -23.90 -26.77
C LYS A 177 -7.91 -25.19 -27.60
N LYS A 178 -7.00 -26.16 -27.49
CA LYS A 178 -7.19 -27.48 -28.17
C LYS A 178 -8.43 -28.19 -27.66
N ALA A 179 -8.66 -28.21 -26.36
CA ALA A 179 -9.84 -28.83 -25.75
C ALA A 179 -11.14 -28.11 -26.16
N GLN A 180 -11.15 -26.79 -26.22
CA GLN A 180 -12.27 -25.99 -26.70
C GLN A 180 -12.57 -26.33 -28.18
N ASN A 181 -11.57 -26.29 -29.05
CA ASN A 181 -11.73 -26.61 -30.46
C ASN A 181 -12.22 -28.06 -30.69
N ALA A 182 -11.77 -29.00 -29.86
CA ALA A 182 -12.25 -30.38 -29.95
C ALA A 182 -13.73 -30.55 -29.56
N ARG A 183 -14.23 -29.72 -28.62
CA ARG A 183 -15.67 -29.69 -28.26
C ARG A 183 -16.55 -29.17 -29.42
N TRP A 184 -16.11 -28.08 -30.06
CA TRP A 184 -16.85 -27.44 -31.15
C TRP A 184 -16.81 -28.23 -32.50
N ARG A 185 -15.90 -29.21 -32.63
CA ARG A 185 -15.84 -30.09 -33.82
C ARG A 185 -16.74 -31.32 -33.69
N LYS A 186 -17.41 -31.55 -32.58
CA LYS A 186 -18.32 -32.67 -32.36
C LYS A 186 -19.80 -32.30 -32.56
N GLU A 187 -20.07 -31.05 -32.91
CA GLU A 187 -21.35 -30.57 -33.44
C GLU A 187 -21.26 -30.39 -34.96
#